data_a8c6c17264e42f8af71e84c37df97671
#
_entry.id   a8c6c17264e42f8af71e84c37df97671
#
_cell.length_a   1.000
_cell.length_b   1.000
_cell.length_c   1.000
_cell.angle_alpha   90.00
_cell.angle_beta   90.00
_cell.angle_gamma   90.00
#
_symmetry.space_group_name_H-M   'P 1'
#
loop_
_entity.id
_entity.type
_entity.pdbx_description
1 polymer ?
#
loop_
_entity_poly.entity_id
_entity_poly.type
_entity_poly.pdbx_seq_one_letter_code
_entity_poly.pdbx_strand_id
1 'polypeptide(L)'
;IIGATLSLQEYVPYLISMALFVSGVGTAIQTKRVGPFGSGLVAIQGTSFAFISALLLAGAKVKSDGGTAEDILAMLFGLTIAGAFVEILFSLFITRLKRIITPLTTGIVITSIGLSLINVGMTDLAGGFNAESFGSLSNLGIGVAVLLVIVFLNASANHWLRLSAIFIGMIIGTSYVALTQGMDFSHLATLPAIAVPTPFAFGIDFDINLFLPIALIYLFTAIETAGDLTANSLFCKEPVSGPLYLSRIRGGILGDGFNSILAGVFNTFPNTTFGQNNGVIQLTGIASRKVGFYVAGMFIFISFFPVVGGILKAIPKPVLGGATLVMFAMVAVGGLKLLASYALDRRSSLITACALGMAIGVMMVPEALDQLPLWLKNVLLSPVTSAGLTAVILDLTLPGAKKTTCTEDSPSVTPQSKEKSDNAPPRFKQEKEA
;
A
#
# COMPACT_ATOMS: atom_id res chain seq x y z
N ILE A 1 -10.98 2.82 7.44
CA ILE A 1 -11.86 2.30 6.39
C ILE A 1 -12.60 1.07 6.91
N ILE A 2 -11.96 -0.07 7.09
CA ILE A 2 -12.59 -1.35 7.50
C ILE A 2 -13.46 -1.17 8.75
N GLY A 3 -12.92 -0.59 9.80
CA GLY A 3 -13.64 -0.37 11.06
C GLY A 3 -14.89 0.49 10.91
N ALA A 4 -14.86 1.49 10.03
CA ALA A 4 -16.01 2.34 9.79
C ALA A 4 -17.10 1.64 8.97
N THR A 5 -16.71 0.92 7.92
CA THR A 5 -17.66 0.25 6.99
C THR A 5 -18.34 -0.95 7.64
N LEU A 6 -17.62 -1.71 8.46
CA LEU A 6 -18.15 -2.89 9.16
C LEU A 6 -18.78 -2.58 10.52
N SER A 7 -18.94 -1.31 10.90
CA SER A 7 -19.50 -0.87 12.19
C SER A 7 -18.65 -1.27 13.41
N LEU A 8 -17.32 -1.30 13.23
CA LEU A 8 -16.34 -1.66 14.26
C LEU A 8 -15.69 -0.41 14.91
N GLN A 9 -16.41 0.72 14.98
CA GLN A 9 -15.83 2.01 15.40
C GLN A 9 -15.20 1.98 16.80
N GLU A 10 -15.72 1.17 17.70
CA GLU A 10 -15.20 1.03 19.06
C GLU A 10 -13.77 0.48 19.08
N TYR A 11 -13.48 -0.46 18.18
CA TYR A 11 -12.18 -1.12 18.10
C TYR A 11 -11.13 -0.34 17.28
N VAL A 12 -11.53 0.70 16.54
CA VAL A 12 -10.64 1.44 15.63
C VAL A 12 -9.37 1.98 16.31
N PRO A 13 -9.43 2.62 17.51
CA PRO A 13 -8.21 3.11 18.18
C PRO A 13 -7.21 1.97 18.48
N TYR A 14 -7.73 0.83 18.96
CA TYR A 14 -6.92 -0.35 19.22
C TYR A 14 -6.31 -0.94 17.95
N LEU A 15 -7.11 -1.10 16.89
CA LEU A 15 -6.67 -1.62 15.60
C LEU A 15 -5.56 -0.74 14.99
N ILE A 16 -5.66 0.59 15.12
CA ILE A 16 -4.62 1.53 14.66
C ILE A 16 -3.34 1.33 15.49
N SER A 17 -3.44 1.21 16.82
CA SER A 17 -2.30 0.96 17.68
C SER A 17 -1.59 -0.32 17.29
N MET A 18 -2.32 -1.41 17.08
CA MET A 18 -1.76 -2.69 16.67
C MET A 18 -1.16 -2.64 15.26
N ALA A 19 -1.79 -1.91 14.33
CA ALA A 19 -1.23 -1.68 13.00
C ALA A 19 0.12 -0.96 13.06
N LEU A 20 0.26 0.08 13.88
CA LEU A 20 1.52 0.78 14.09
C LEU A 20 2.57 -0.12 14.75
N PHE A 21 2.19 -0.91 15.76
CA PHE A 21 3.09 -1.86 16.41
C PHE A 21 3.70 -2.85 15.41
N VAL A 22 2.83 -3.55 14.67
CA VAL A 22 3.26 -4.56 13.70
C VAL A 22 4.03 -3.93 12.53
N SER A 23 3.61 -2.75 12.06
CA SER A 23 4.35 -2.01 11.03
C SER A 23 5.75 -1.63 11.50
N GLY A 24 5.91 -1.24 12.76
CA GLY A 24 7.21 -0.96 13.35
C GLY A 24 8.11 -2.20 13.44
N VAL A 25 7.57 -3.32 13.95
CA VAL A 25 8.29 -4.60 14.02
C VAL A 25 8.70 -5.08 12.63
N GLY A 26 7.75 -5.05 11.66
CA GLY A 26 8.01 -5.45 10.28
C GLY A 26 9.06 -4.57 9.60
N THR A 27 9.01 -3.25 9.81
CA THR A 27 10.02 -2.32 9.29
C THR A 27 11.42 -2.62 9.87
N ALA A 28 11.50 -2.96 11.16
CA ALA A 28 12.76 -3.36 11.78
C ALA A 28 13.30 -4.67 11.16
N ILE A 29 12.44 -5.67 10.96
CA ILE A 29 12.79 -6.96 10.33
C ILE A 29 13.26 -6.73 8.89
N GLN A 30 12.54 -5.95 8.09
CA GLN A 30 12.92 -5.62 6.72
C GLN A 30 14.28 -4.94 6.65
N THR A 31 14.50 -3.94 7.51
CA THR A 31 15.72 -3.13 7.54
C THR A 31 16.94 -3.93 8.03
N LYS A 32 16.78 -4.74 9.11
CA LYS A 32 17.86 -5.52 9.71
C LYS A 32 18.21 -6.76 8.91
N ARG A 33 17.22 -7.40 8.32
CA ARG A 33 17.30 -8.77 7.80
C ARG A 33 17.62 -9.78 8.91
N VAL A 34 16.58 -10.33 9.49
CA VAL A 34 16.68 -11.28 10.61
C VAL A 34 16.64 -12.70 10.04
N GLY A 35 17.78 -13.35 9.94
CA GLY A 35 17.90 -14.67 9.31
C GLY A 35 17.48 -14.64 7.83
N PRO A 36 16.47 -15.44 7.40
CA PRO A 36 15.96 -15.43 6.05
C PRO A 36 14.97 -14.27 5.77
N PHE A 37 14.43 -13.63 6.82
CA PHE A 37 13.40 -12.61 6.75
C PHE A 37 13.99 -11.21 6.57
N GLY A 38 13.41 -10.43 5.68
CA GLY A 38 13.78 -9.05 5.41
C GLY A 38 14.73 -8.87 4.23
N SER A 39 14.62 -7.72 3.59
CA SER A 39 15.41 -7.34 2.40
C SER A 39 16.79 -6.78 2.76
N GLY A 40 16.97 -6.23 3.96
CA GLY A 40 18.14 -5.46 4.36
C GLY A 40 18.19 -4.07 3.70
N LEU A 41 17.05 -3.56 3.25
CA LEU A 41 16.84 -2.22 2.69
C LEU A 41 15.92 -1.40 3.60
N VAL A 42 15.85 -0.09 3.38
CA VAL A 42 14.88 0.78 4.05
C VAL A 42 13.52 0.57 3.40
N ALA A 43 12.85 -0.51 3.76
CA ALA A 43 11.52 -0.86 3.29
C ALA A 43 10.52 -0.73 4.45
N ILE A 44 9.77 0.37 4.47
CA ILE A 44 8.81 0.64 5.54
C ILE A 44 7.57 -0.21 5.31
N GLN A 45 7.09 -0.85 6.36
CA GLN A 45 5.96 -1.74 6.37
C GLN A 45 4.70 -1.02 6.84
N GLY A 46 3.55 -1.42 6.33
CA GLY A 46 2.27 -0.93 6.78
C GLY A 46 1.11 -1.77 6.27
N THR A 47 -0.09 -1.49 6.78
CA THR A 47 -1.31 -2.20 6.41
C THR A 47 -1.61 -2.00 4.92
N SER A 48 -1.73 -3.08 4.18
CA SER A 48 -1.89 -3.07 2.73
C SER A 48 -3.31 -2.68 2.30
N PHE A 49 -3.40 -1.71 1.39
CA PHE A 49 -4.66 -1.30 0.78
C PHE A 49 -5.26 -2.37 -0.16
N ALA A 50 -4.43 -3.24 -0.72
CA ALA A 50 -4.86 -4.27 -1.66
C ALA A 50 -5.95 -5.20 -1.07
N PHE A 51 -5.89 -5.44 0.23
CA PHE A 51 -6.80 -6.36 0.92
C PHE A 51 -8.14 -5.74 1.32
N ILE A 52 -8.30 -4.41 1.26
CA ILE A 52 -9.49 -3.73 1.79
C ILE A 52 -10.78 -4.31 1.21
N SER A 53 -10.88 -4.43 -0.11
CA SER A 53 -12.10 -4.92 -0.76
C SER A 53 -12.46 -6.35 -0.35
N ALA A 54 -11.46 -7.25 -0.29
CA ALA A 54 -11.70 -8.66 0.10
C ALA A 54 -12.03 -8.79 1.59
N LEU A 55 -11.37 -8.01 2.45
CA LEU A 55 -11.67 -7.99 3.89
C LEU A 55 -13.04 -7.39 4.17
N LEU A 56 -13.46 -6.37 3.42
CA LEU A 56 -14.81 -5.82 3.53
C LEU A 56 -15.87 -6.84 3.11
N LEU A 57 -15.63 -7.58 2.02
CA LEU A 57 -16.52 -8.66 1.59
C LEU A 57 -16.61 -9.77 2.65
N ALA A 58 -15.47 -10.19 3.20
CA ALA A 58 -15.43 -11.21 4.25
C ALA A 58 -16.17 -10.75 5.51
N GLY A 59 -15.90 -9.55 5.99
CA GLY A 59 -16.57 -9.00 7.17
C GLY A 59 -18.07 -8.77 6.96
N ALA A 60 -18.49 -8.30 5.76
CA ALA A 60 -19.88 -8.13 5.42
C ALA A 60 -20.63 -9.49 5.38
N LYS A 61 -19.96 -10.54 4.91
CA LYS A 61 -20.53 -11.91 4.91
C LYS A 61 -20.77 -12.40 6.34
N VAL A 62 -19.76 -12.33 7.22
CA VAL A 62 -19.92 -12.71 8.63
C VAL A 62 -21.04 -11.91 9.29
N LYS A 63 -21.13 -10.61 9.02
CA LYS A 63 -22.21 -9.75 9.53
C LYS A 63 -23.58 -10.16 9.01
N SER A 64 -23.70 -10.53 7.73
CA SER A 64 -24.96 -11.00 7.13
C SER A 64 -25.44 -12.33 7.71
N ASP A 65 -24.50 -13.17 8.14
CA ASP A 65 -24.77 -14.45 8.79
C ASP A 65 -25.11 -14.31 10.30
N GLY A 66 -25.19 -13.07 10.79
CA GLY A 66 -25.55 -12.78 12.19
C GLY A 66 -24.38 -12.74 13.16
N GLY A 67 -23.11 -12.75 12.67
CA GLY A 67 -21.92 -12.69 13.49
C GLY A 67 -21.76 -11.34 14.22
N THR A 68 -21.15 -11.37 15.40
CA THR A 68 -20.82 -10.22 16.22
C THR A 68 -19.62 -9.43 15.65
N ALA A 69 -19.32 -8.28 16.24
CA ALA A 69 -18.13 -7.51 15.90
C ALA A 69 -16.84 -8.30 16.14
N GLU A 70 -16.80 -9.10 17.19
CA GLU A 70 -15.66 -9.95 17.54
C GLU A 70 -15.50 -11.11 16.56
N ASP A 71 -16.61 -11.73 16.12
CA ASP A 71 -16.59 -12.78 15.09
C ASP A 71 -16.06 -12.24 13.75
N ILE A 72 -16.45 -11.02 13.39
CA ILE A 72 -15.90 -10.36 12.19
C ILE A 72 -14.38 -10.20 12.33
N LEU A 73 -13.90 -9.68 13.45
CA LEU A 73 -12.47 -9.49 13.68
C LEU A 73 -11.72 -10.82 13.70
N ALA A 74 -12.24 -11.85 14.38
CA ALA A 74 -11.65 -13.19 14.42
C ALA A 74 -11.49 -13.76 13.01
N MET A 75 -12.52 -13.67 12.17
CA MET A 75 -12.47 -14.10 10.77
C MET A 75 -11.41 -13.33 9.98
N LEU A 76 -11.38 -12.01 10.08
CA LEU A 76 -10.42 -11.19 9.32
C LEU A 76 -8.97 -11.49 9.72
N PHE A 77 -8.70 -11.73 11.01
CA PHE A 77 -7.35 -12.06 11.48
C PHE A 77 -6.95 -13.48 11.13
N GLY A 78 -7.88 -14.44 11.19
CA GLY A 78 -7.64 -15.80 10.74
C GLY A 78 -7.31 -15.88 9.26
N LEU A 79 -8.05 -15.17 8.43
CA LEU A 79 -7.79 -15.06 6.99
C LEU A 79 -6.45 -14.35 6.70
N THR A 80 -6.08 -13.35 7.52
CA THR A 80 -4.78 -12.67 7.43
C THR A 80 -3.63 -13.64 7.67
N ILE A 81 -3.70 -14.44 8.74
CA ILE A 81 -2.67 -15.45 9.07
C ILE A 81 -2.61 -16.52 7.98
N ALA A 82 -3.74 -17.09 7.60
CA ALA A 82 -3.80 -18.15 6.59
C ALA A 82 -3.23 -17.67 5.24
N GLY A 83 -3.60 -16.46 4.81
CA GLY A 83 -3.10 -15.87 3.58
C GLY A 83 -1.60 -15.57 3.60
N ALA A 84 -1.06 -15.19 4.75
CA ALA A 84 0.37 -14.93 4.90
C ALA A 84 1.23 -16.18 4.63
N PHE A 85 0.73 -17.38 4.94
CA PHE A 85 1.41 -18.64 4.56
C PHE A 85 1.50 -18.82 3.05
N VAL A 86 0.50 -18.34 2.29
CA VAL A 86 0.55 -18.35 0.82
C VAL A 86 1.69 -17.48 0.31
N GLU A 87 1.85 -16.28 0.86
CA GLU A 87 2.95 -15.37 0.51
C GLU A 87 4.32 -15.95 0.86
N ILE A 88 4.46 -16.54 2.05
CA ILE A 88 5.68 -17.23 2.47
C ILE A 88 6.02 -18.35 1.50
N LEU A 89 5.05 -19.20 1.18
CA LEU A 89 5.22 -20.30 0.22
C LEU A 89 5.62 -19.77 -1.17
N PHE A 90 4.96 -18.71 -1.64
CA PHE A 90 5.28 -18.07 -2.91
C PHE A 90 6.73 -17.57 -2.96
N SER A 91 7.23 -16.99 -1.88
CA SER A 91 8.60 -16.49 -1.79
C SER A 91 9.66 -17.58 -2.04
N LEU A 92 9.36 -18.84 -1.67
CA LEU A 92 10.25 -19.98 -1.89
C LEU A 92 10.37 -20.33 -3.38
N PHE A 93 9.31 -20.04 -4.15
CA PHE A 93 9.23 -20.34 -5.57
C PHE A 93 9.41 -19.12 -6.47
N ILE A 94 9.71 -17.95 -5.94
CA ILE A 94 9.81 -16.67 -6.68
C ILE A 94 10.72 -16.76 -7.91
N THR A 95 11.81 -17.52 -7.84
CA THR A 95 12.74 -17.69 -8.96
C THR A 95 12.14 -18.47 -10.14
N ARG A 96 11.17 -19.37 -9.87
CA ARG A 96 10.45 -20.14 -10.88
C ARG A 96 9.26 -19.37 -11.43
N LEU A 97 8.66 -18.50 -10.63
CA LEU A 97 7.46 -17.74 -10.95
C LEU A 97 7.75 -16.40 -11.67
N LYS A 98 9.01 -16.06 -11.92
CA LYS A 98 9.42 -14.88 -12.72
C LYS A 98 8.70 -14.76 -14.08
N ARG A 99 8.20 -15.88 -14.61
CA ARG A 99 7.49 -15.91 -15.89
C ARG A 99 6.08 -15.31 -15.80
N ILE A 100 5.49 -15.34 -14.61
CA ILE A 100 4.14 -14.80 -14.32
C ILE A 100 4.26 -13.36 -13.84
N ILE A 101 5.39 -13.02 -13.20
CA ILE A 101 5.67 -11.69 -12.65
C ILE A 101 6.25 -10.83 -13.77
N THR A 102 5.40 -10.20 -14.53
CA THR A 102 5.79 -9.25 -15.57
C THR A 102 5.45 -7.83 -15.16
N PRO A 103 6.16 -6.80 -15.61
CA PRO A 103 5.78 -5.41 -15.37
C PRO A 103 4.36 -5.12 -15.84
N LEU A 104 3.87 -5.84 -16.85
CA LEU A 104 2.51 -5.76 -17.37
C LEU A 104 1.49 -6.20 -16.30
N THR A 105 1.62 -7.42 -15.77
CA THR A 105 0.70 -7.95 -14.74
C THR A 105 0.76 -7.13 -13.45
N THR A 106 1.96 -6.75 -13.01
CA THR A 106 2.14 -5.90 -11.83
C THR A 106 1.50 -4.52 -12.01
N GLY A 107 1.71 -3.87 -13.16
CA GLY A 107 1.10 -2.57 -13.45
C GLY A 107 -0.43 -2.62 -13.50
N ILE A 108 -1.01 -3.69 -14.08
CA ILE A 108 -2.46 -3.91 -14.09
C ILE A 108 -3.00 -4.06 -12.66
N VAL A 109 -2.36 -4.88 -11.82
CA VAL A 109 -2.77 -5.12 -10.44
C VAL A 109 -2.71 -3.83 -9.63
N ILE A 110 -1.60 -3.10 -9.63
CA ILE A 110 -1.44 -1.83 -8.90
C ILE A 110 -2.48 -0.81 -9.38
N THR A 111 -2.71 -0.71 -10.69
CA THR A 111 -3.74 0.19 -11.24
C THR A 111 -5.12 -0.19 -10.72
N SER A 112 -5.47 -1.48 -10.72
CA SER A 112 -6.78 -1.95 -10.25
C SER A 112 -6.97 -1.75 -8.75
N ILE A 113 -5.91 -1.88 -7.92
CA ILE A 113 -5.94 -1.53 -6.50
C ILE A 113 -6.32 -0.05 -6.34
N GLY A 114 -5.59 0.85 -6.99
CA GLY A 114 -5.87 2.28 -6.90
C GLY A 114 -7.28 2.64 -7.35
N LEU A 115 -7.72 2.13 -8.50
CA LEU A 115 -9.05 2.38 -9.04
C LEU A 115 -10.17 1.85 -8.13
N SER A 116 -10.01 0.66 -7.54
CA SER A 116 -11.02 0.08 -6.64
C SER A 116 -11.22 0.90 -5.37
N LEU A 117 -10.17 1.56 -4.90
CA LEU A 117 -10.21 2.35 -3.68
C LEU A 117 -10.73 3.78 -3.89
N ILE A 118 -10.79 4.27 -5.15
CA ILE A 118 -11.40 5.58 -5.47
C ILE A 118 -12.85 5.64 -4.97
N ASN A 119 -13.60 4.56 -5.11
CA ASN A 119 -14.98 4.49 -4.59
C ASN A 119 -15.02 4.73 -3.08
N VAL A 120 -14.12 4.13 -2.32
CA VAL A 120 -14.02 4.33 -0.85
C VAL A 120 -13.67 5.78 -0.54
N GLY A 121 -12.67 6.36 -1.23
CA GLY A 121 -12.30 7.76 -1.06
C GLY A 121 -13.44 8.73 -1.36
N MET A 122 -14.22 8.46 -2.41
CA MET A 122 -15.36 9.28 -2.80
C MET A 122 -16.52 9.16 -1.82
N THR A 123 -16.77 7.95 -1.29
CA THR A 123 -17.77 7.70 -0.24
C THR A 123 -17.43 8.46 1.05
N ASP A 124 -16.17 8.41 1.49
CA ASP A 124 -15.71 9.15 2.66
C ASP A 124 -15.77 10.68 2.42
N LEU A 125 -15.44 11.17 1.22
CA LEU A 125 -15.55 12.58 0.84
C LEU A 125 -17.00 13.08 0.91
N ALA A 126 -17.96 12.22 0.55
CA ALA A 126 -19.38 12.53 0.65
C ALA A 126 -19.93 12.49 2.09
N GLY A 127 -19.13 12.08 3.08
CA GLY A 127 -19.52 12.02 4.51
C GLY A 127 -19.40 10.65 5.14
N GLY A 128 -19.11 9.61 4.36
CA GLY A 128 -18.98 8.22 4.82
C GLY A 128 -20.22 7.38 4.55
N PHE A 129 -20.03 6.07 4.58
CA PHE A 129 -21.08 5.09 4.30
C PHE A 129 -22.24 5.20 5.30
N ASN A 130 -23.48 5.28 4.79
CA ASN A 130 -24.71 5.42 5.57
C ASN A 130 -24.79 6.66 6.51
N ALA A 131 -24.01 7.71 6.24
CA ALA A 131 -24.14 8.95 7.00
C ALA A 131 -25.45 9.68 6.65
N GLU A 132 -26.18 10.21 7.64
CA GLU A 132 -27.40 10.99 7.43
C GLU A 132 -27.16 12.21 6.53
N SER A 133 -25.98 12.83 6.64
CA SER A 133 -25.54 13.97 5.83
C SER A 133 -24.79 13.56 4.54
N PHE A 134 -24.91 12.30 4.08
CA PHE A 134 -24.23 11.82 2.89
C PHE A 134 -24.55 12.70 1.67
N GLY A 135 -23.50 13.13 0.94
CA GLY A 135 -23.66 13.97 -0.23
C GLY A 135 -24.04 15.43 0.05
N SER A 136 -24.10 15.86 1.31
CA SER A 136 -24.38 17.27 1.64
C SER A 136 -23.32 18.21 1.03
N LEU A 137 -23.76 19.42 0.66
CA LEU A 137 -22.85 20.44 0.13
C LEU A 137 -21.74 20.81 1.11
N SER A 138 -22.01 20.71 2.41
CA SER A 138 -21.00 20.91 3.47
C SER A 138 -19.91 19.85 3.39
N ASN A 139 -20.27 18.57 3.34
CA ASN A 139 -19.30 17.47 3.27
C ASN A 139 -18.49 17.53 1.97
N LEU A 140 -19.17 17.72 0.83
CA LEU A 140 -18.50 17.86 -0.47
C LEU A 140 -17.57 19.07 -0.49
N GLY A 141 -18.01 20.22 0.06
CA GLY A 141 -17.19 21.43 0.15
C GLY A 141 -15.92 21.23 0.97
N ILE A 142 -16.02 20.58 2.15
CA ILE A 142 -14.87 20.28 2.99
C ILE A 142 -13.91 19.31 2.28
N GLY A 143 -14.44 18.21 1.75
CA GLY A 143 -13.63 17.20 1.06
C GLY A 143 -12.90 17.76 -0.15
N VAL A 144 -13.58 18.52 -0.99
CA VAL A 144 -12.98 19.18 -2.16
C VAL A 144 -11.96 20.24 -1.74
N ALA A 145 -12.25 21.04 -0.71
CA ALA A 145 -11.28 22.01 -0.20
C ALA A 145 -9.98 21.35 0.26
N VAL A 146 -10.06 20.26 1.03
CA VAL A 146 -8.90 19.47 1.46
C VAL A 146 -8.14 18.90 0.26
N LEU A 147 -8.86 18.34 -0.72
CA LEU A 147 -8.28 17.83 -1.95
C LEU A 147 -7.50 18.93 -2.69
N LEU A 148 -8.09 20.11 -2.86
CA LEU A 148 -7.43 21.23 -3.52
C LEU A 148 -6.20 21.70 -2.76
N VAL A 149 -6.26 21.81 -1.42
CA VAL A 149 -5.10 22.15 -0.60
C VAL A 149 -3.96 21.16 -0.85
N ILE A 150 -4.25 19.85 -0.85
CA ILE A 150 -3.25 18.81 -1.11
C ILE A 150 -2.65 18.95 -2.51
N VAL A 151 -3.48 19.20 -3.53
CA VAL A 151 -3.02 19.39 -4.92
C VAL A 151 -2.10 20.60 -5.02
N PHE A 152 -2.48 21.76 -4.45
CA PHE A 152 -1.65 22.97 -4.47
C PHE A 152 -0.33 22.80 -3.73
N LEU A 153 -0.35 22.15 -2.55
CA LEU A 153 0.87 21.87 -1.81
C LEU A 153 1.78 20.88 -2.56
N ASN A 154 1.20 19.90 -3.21
CA ASN A 154 1.94 18.90 -4.01
C ASN A 154 2.55 19.54 -5.29
N ALA A 155 1.91 20.56 -5.87
CA ALA A 155 2.42 21.31 -6.99
C ALA A 155 3.53 22.33 -6.59
N SER A 156 3.76 22.54 -5.28
CA SER A 156 4.77 23.48 -4.80
C SER A 156 6.19 23.10 -5.21
N ALA A 157 7.02 24.08 -5.52
CA ALA A 157 8.45 23.92 -5.74
C ALA A 157 9.20 23.50 -4.45
N ASN A 158 8.63 23.81 -3.27
CA ASN A 158 9.21 23.43 -1.99
C ASN A 158 9.01 21.92 -1.74
N HIS A 159 10.12 21.22 -1.67
CA HIS A 159 10.19 19.80 -1.46
C HIS A 159 9.49 19.31 -0.18
N TRP A 160 9.66 20.03 0.92
CA TRP A 160 9.04 19.67 2.21
C TRP A 160 7.53 19.83 2.18
N LEU A 161 7.02 20.90 1.56
CA LEU A 161 5.57 21.09 1.39
C LEU A 161 4.95 19.98 0.55
N ARG A 162 5.63 19.58 -0.52
CA ARG A 162 5.17 18.50 -1.40
C ARG A 162 5.11 17.15 -0.68
N LEU A 163 6.14 16.80 0.10
CA LEU A 163 6.17 15.54 0.86
C LEU A 163 5.12 15.49 1.97
N SER A 164 4.86 16.63 2.60
CA SER A 164 3.92 16.75 3.72
C SER A 164 2.50 17.14 3.29
N ALA A 165 2.23 17.24 1.98
CA ALA A 165 0.99 17.81 1.45
C ALA A 165 -0.28 17.15 2.02
N ILE A 166 -0.32 15.82 2.06
CA ILE A 166 -1.46 15.06 2.58
C ILE A 166 -1.66 15.34 4.07
N PHE A 167 -0.58 15.30 4.85
CA PHE A 167 -0.62 15.54 6.29
C PHE A 167 -1.07 16.97 6.62
N ILE A 168 -0.51 17.97 5.93
CA ILE A 168 -0.90 19.38 6.09
C ILE A 168 -2.36 19.58 5.69
N GLY A 169 -2.80 19.01 4.57
CA GLY A 169 -4.19 19.09 4.12
C GLY A 169 -5.17 18.51 5.14
N MET A 170 -4.84 17.36 5.74
CA MET A 170 -5.66 16.77 6.81
C MET A 170 -5.70 17.64 8.06
N ILE A 171 -4.56 18.23 8.48
CA ILE A 171 -4.55 19.15 9.63
C ILE A 171 -5.42 20.36 9.36
N ILE A 172 -5.26 21.02 8.22
CA ILE A 172 -6.06 22.21 7.85
C ILE A 172 -7.55 21.87 7.82
N GLY A 173 -7.92 20.78 7.14
CA GLY A 173 -9.31 20.35 7.05
C GLY A 173 -9.92 19.99 8.41
N THR A 174 -9.18 19.23 9.23
CA THR A 174 -9.64 18.87 10.58
C THR A 174 -9.77 20.11 11.48
N SER A 175 -8.80 21.03 11.42
CA SER A 175 -8.86 22.29 12.19
C SER A 175 -10.04 23.16 11.77
N TYR A 176 -10.33 23.23 10.46
CA TYR A 176 -11.50 23.96 9.95
C TYR A 176 -12.80 23.39 10.51
N VAL A 177 -12.98 22.06 10.46
CA VAL A 177 -14.17 21.40 11.00
C VAL A 177 -14.27 21.58 12.52
N ALA A 178 -13.15 21.46 13.25
CA ALA A 178 -13.11 21.66 14.69
C ALA A 178 -13.58 23.07 15.10
N LEU A 179 -13.20 24.10 14.33
CA LEU A 179 -13.55 25.50 14.60
C LEU A 179 -14.99 25.84 14.20
N THR A 180 -15.53 25.21 13.15
CA THR A 180 -16.84 25.59 12.58
C THR A 180 -18.00 24.72 13.03
N GLN A 181 -17.76 23.42 13.25
CA GLN A 181 -18.79 22.44 13.58
C GLN A 181 -18.62 21.84 14.98
N GLY A 182 -17.45 22.07 15.59
CA GLY A 182 -17.05 21.38 16.81
C GLY A 182 -16.60 19.95 16.54
N MET A 183 -15.82 19.40 17.44
CA MET A 183 -15.42 17.99 17.43
C MET A 183 -15.66 17.37 18.78
N ASP A 184 -16.21 16.17 18.80
CA ASP A 184 -16.38 15.40 20.01
C ASP A 184 -15.12 14.57 20.30
N PHE A 185 -14.43 14.93 21.36
CA PHE A 185 -13.27 14.21 21.88
C PHE A 185 -13.60 13.40 23.14
N SER A 186 -14.86 13.30 23.54
CA SER A 186 -15.28 12.59 24.75
C SER A 186 -14.81 11.14 24.78
N HIS A 187 -14.78 10.50 23.60
CA HIS A 187 -14.27 9.14 23.45
C HIS A 187 -12.77 8.99 23.78
N LEU A 188 -11.97 10.07 23.74
CA LEU A 188 -10.56 10.00 24.13
C LEU A 188 -10.38 9.75 25.63
N ALA A 189 -11.31 10.26 26.45
CA ALA A 189 -11.27 10.09 27.89
C ALA A 189 -11.57 8.64 28.35
N THR A 190 -12.21 7.84 27.49
CA THR A 190 -12.53 6.44 27.76
C THR A 190 -11.42 5.48 27.33
N LEU A 191 -10.44 5.96 26.57
CA LEU A 191 -9.34 5.13 26.09
C LEU A 191 -8.32 4.86 27.21
N PRO A 192 -7.73 3.66 27.26
CA PRO A 192 -6.64 3.37 28.19
C PRO A 192 -5.43 4.25 27.86
N ALA A 193 -4.71 4.70 28.89
CA ALA A 193 -3.50 5.54 28.68
C ALA A 193 -2.43 4.79 27.90
N ILE A 194 -2.33 3.46 28.09
CA ILE A 194 -1.36 2.58 27.42
C ILE A 194 -2.11 1.35 26.91
N ALA A 195 -1.89 0.99 25.63
CA ALA A 195 -2.31 -0.29 25.08
C ALA A 195 -1.12 -1.24 25.04
N VAL A 196 -1.30 -2.41 25.63
CA VAL A 196 -0.32 -3.50 25.53
C VAL A 196 -0.74 -4.41 24.38
N PRO A 197 0.16 -4.74 23.43
CA PRO A 197 -0.14 -5.69 22.37
C PRO A 197 -0.50 -7.05 22.96
N THR A 198 -1.74 -7.46 22.83
CA THR A 198 -2.24 -8.76 23.29
C THR A 198 -2.43 -9.68 22.09
N PRO A 199 -1.70 -10.83 22.03
CA PRO A 199 -1.92 -11.80 20.97
C PRO A 199 -3.33 -12.38 21.05
N PHE A 200 -3.96 -12.57 19.86
CA PHE A 200 -5.25 -13.25 19.70
C PHE A 200 -6.40 -12.72 20.56
N ALA A 201 -6.45 -11.41 20.80
CA ALA A 201 -7.47 -10.79 21.69
C ALA A 201 -8.91 -11.07 21.27
N PHE A 202 -9.17 -11.28 19.98
CA PHE A 202 -10.50 -11.57 19.42
C PHE A 202 -10.65 -13.02 18.95
N GLY A 203 -9.63 -13.87 19.18
CA GLY A 203 -9.62 -15.22 18.65
C GLY A 203 -9.27 -15.27 17.16
N ILE A 204 -9.51 -16.44 16.56
CA ILE A 204 -9.25 -16.71 15.13
C ILE A 204 -10.41 -17.55 14.60
N ASP A 205 -10.92 -17.17 13.42
CA ASP A 205 -11.90 -17.96 12.66
C ASP A 205 -11.44 -18.09 11.21
N PHE A 206 -12.00 -19.08 10.46
CA PHE A 206 -11.55 -19.39 9.12
C PHE A 206 -12.67 -19.94 8.26
N ASP A 207 -12.87 -19.36 7.08
CA ASP A 207 -13.74 -19.87 6.02
C ASP A 207 -12.96 -19.99 4.71
N ILE A 208 -12.95 -21.18 4.13
CA ILE A 208 -12.22 -21.48 2.89
C ILE A 208 -12.73 -20.68 1.68
N ASN A 209 -14.03 -20.35 1.63
CA ASN A 209 -14.60 -19.57 0.53
C ASN A 209 -14.19 -18.10 0.59
N LEU A 210 -13.97 -17.56 1.80
CA LEU A 210 -13.48 -16.21 2.02
C LEU A 210 -11.96 -16.15 1.93
N PHE A 211 -11.27 -17.26 2.19
CA PHE A 211 -9.82 -17.36 2.10
C PHE A 211 -9.29 -17.24 0.66
N LEU A 212 -9.98 -17.84 -0.31
CA LEU A 212 -9.47 -17.94 -1.68
C LEU A 212 -9.17 -16.58 -2.34
N PRO A 213 -10.06 -15.56 -2.28
CA PRO A 213 -9.75 -14.22 -2.76
C PRO A 213 -8.52 -13.61 -2.07
N ILE A 214 -8.42 -13.77 -0.75
CA ILE A 214 -7.33 -13.22 0.06
C ILE A 214 -6.01 -13.88 -0.31
N ALA A 215 -6.00 -15.20 -0.49
CA ALA A 215 -4.83 -15.96 -0.93
C ALA A 215 -4.29 -15.46 -2.28
N LEU A 216 -5.18 -15.15 -3.23
CA LEU A 216 -4.80 -14.59 -4.53
C LEU A 216 -4.25 -13.17 -4.40
N ILE A 217 -4.81 -12.34 -3.52
CA ILE A 217 -4.26 -11.01 -3.28
C ILE A 217 -2.86 -11.11 -2.69
N TYR A 218 -2.59 -12.03 -1.77
CA TYR A 218 -1.23 -12.27 -1.25
C TYR A 218 -0.22 -12.66 -2.35
N LEU A 219 -0.63 -13.37 -3.38
CA LEU A 219 0.22 -13.63 -4.54
C LEU A 219 0.54 -12.34 -5.31
N PHE A 220 -0.44 -11.45 -5.47
CA PHE A 220 -0.26 -10.19 -6.18
C PHE A 220 0.55 -9.18 -5.36
N THR A 221 0.35 -9.10 -4.05
CA THR A 221 1.16 -8.23 -3.18
C THR A 221 2.61 -8.71 -3.08
N ALA A 222 2.87 -10.02 -3.11
CA ALA A 222 4.24 -10.54 -3.21
C ALA A 222 4.94 -10.09 -4.50
N ILE A 223 4.20 -9.97 -5.61
CA ILE A 223 4.71 -9.43 -6.88
C ILE A 223 4.98 -7.92 -6.76
N GLU A 224 4.05 -7.18 -6.16
CA GLU A 224 4.19 -5.76 -5.87
C GLU A 224 5.43 -5.48 -5.01
N THR A 225 5.60 -6.21 -3.90
CA THR A 225 6.78 -6.15 -3.04
C THR A 225 8.08 -6.41 -3.79
N ALA A 226 8.10 -7.40 -4.71
CA ALA A 226 9.28 -7.64 -5.55
C ALA A 226 9.63 -6.43 -6.41
N GLY A 227 8.63 -5.75 -6.97
CA GLY A 227 8.78 -4.50 -7.73
C GLY A 227 9.30 -3.36 -6.88
N ASP A 228 8.71 -3.15 -5.71
CA ASP A 228 9.07 -2.07 -4.78
C ASP A 228 10.49 -2.23 -4.23
N LEU A 229 10.88 -3.45 -3.86
CA LEU A 229 12.23 -3.73 -3.39
C LEU A 229 13.28 -3.61 -4.51
N THR A 230 12.88 -3.87 -5.76
CA THR A 230 13.74 -3.63 -6.92
C THR A 230 13.98 -2.14 -7.11
N ALA A 231 12.93 -1.32 -7.08
CA ALA A 231 13.03 0.13 -7.14
C ALA A 231 13.84 0.69 -5.97
N ASN A 232 13.60 0.19 -4.76
CA ASN A 232 14.37 0.56 -3.56
C ASN A 232 15.85 0.23 -3.72
N SER A 233 16.19 -0.96 -4.24
CA SER A 233 17.59 -1.36 -4.52
C SER A 233 18.25 -0.37 -5.49
N LEU A 234 17.55 0.05 -6.54
CA LEU A 234 18.02 1.03 -7.52
C LEU A 234 18.33 2.38 -6.86
N PHE A 235 17.39 2.91 -6.06
CA PHE A 235 17.57 4.20 -5.38
C PHE A 235 18.66 4.15 -4.30
N CYS A 236 18.82 3.00 -3.63
CA CYS A 236 19.88 2.76 -2.66
C CYS A 236 21.25 2.46 -3.32
N LYS A 237 21.35 2.45 -4.66
CA LYS A 237 22.55 2.08 -5.43
C LYS A 237 23.05 0.66 -5.11
N GLU A 238 22.14 -0.23 -4.82
CA GLU A 238 22.41 -1.63 -4.52
C GLU A 238 22.16 -2.50 -5.77
N PRO A 239 22.74 -3.71 -5.85
CA PRO A 239 22.58 -4.57 -7.01
C PRO A 239 21.12 -4.91 -7.30
N VAL A 240 20.72 -4.84 -8.59
CA VAL A 240 19.39 -5.22 -9.10
C VAL A 240 19.43 -6.53 -9.91
N SER A 241 20.54 -7.26 -9.83
CA SER A 241 20.71 -8.56 -10.44
C SER A 241 21.68 -9.42 -9.61
N GLY A 242 21.74 -10.71 -9.92
CA GLY A 242 22.65 -11.65 -9.27
C GLY A 242 22.12 -12.24 -7.96
N PRO A 243 22.94 -13.08 -7.25
CA PRO A 243 22.49 -13.83 -6.09
C PRO A 243 22.08 -12.97 -4.90
N LEU A 244 22.77 -11.86 -4.65
CA LEU A 244 22.48 -10.95 -3.55
C LEU A 244 21.11 -10.29 -3.75
N TYR A 245 20.82 -9.81 -4.97
CA TYR A 245 19.53 -9.23 -5.32
C TYR A 245 18.39 -10.25 -5.11
N LEU A 246 18.53 -11.47 -5.66
CA LEU A 246 17.51 -12.52 -5.49
C LEU A 246 17.28 -12.89 -4.04
N SER A 247 18.34 -12.92 -3.24
CA SER A 247 18.27 -13.18 -1.81
C SER A 247 17.54 -12.06 -1.05
N ARG A 248 17.67 -10.79 -1.49
CA ARG A 248 16.97 -9.64 -0.91
C ARG A 248 15.49 -9.66 -1.26
N ILE A 249 15.15 -9.90 -2.54
CA ILE A 249 13.76 -10.00 -2.97
C ILE A 249 13.04 -11.14 -2.24
N ARG A 250 13.64 -12.33 -2.21
CA ARG A 250 13.09 -13.47 -1.48
C ARG A 250 12.94 -13.16 0.02
N GLY A 251 13.98 -12.61 0.64
CA GLY A 251 13.96 -12.25 2.06
C GLY A 251 12.93 -11.17 2.38
N GLY A 252 12.74 -10.21 1.48
CA GLY A 252 11.73 -9.16 1.63
C GLY A 252 10.31 -9.70 1.58
N ILE A 253 9.97 -10.54 0.61
CA ILE A 253 8.64 -11.20 0.53
C ILE A 253 8.42 -12.13 1.73
N LEU A 254 9.44 -12.88 2.15
CA LEU A 254 9.37 -13.66 3.40
C LEU A 254 9.11 -12.76 4.61
N GLY A 255 9.72 -11.58 4.63
CA GLY A 255 9.52 -10.56 5.68
C GLY A 255 8.09 -10.03 5.71
N ASP A 256 7.50 -9.75 4.55
CA ASP A 256 6.11 -9.29 4.42
C ASP A 256 5.12 -10.37 4.89
N GLY A 257 5.28 -11.61 4.43
CA GLY A 257 4.46 -12.73 4.88
C GLY A 257 4.58 -12.99 6.38
N PHE A 258 5.80 -12.96 6.94
CA PHE A 258 6.00 -13.10 8.39
C PHE A 258 5.35 -11.92 9.15
N ASN A 259 5.49 -10.71 8.65
CA ASN A 259 4.87 -9.53 9.25
C ASN A 259 3.34 -9.60 9.19
N SER A 260 2.77 -10.19 8.14
CA SER A 260 1.33 -10.43 8.03
C SER A 260 0.83 -11.52 9.00
N ILE A 261 1.67 -12.54 9.32
CA ILE A 261 1.37 -13.45 10.44
C ILE A 261 1.31 -12.68 11.76
N LEU A 262 2.32 -11.84 12.02
CA LEU A 262 2.32 -11.00 13.23
C LEU A 262 1.11 -10.06 13.24
N ALA A 263 0.68 -9.55 12.08
CA ALA A 263 -0.50 -8.71 11.97
C ALA A 263 -1.76 -9.43 12.44
N GLY A 264 -2.02 -10.64 11.99
CA GLY A 264 -3.17 -11.42 12.46
C GLY A 264 -3.06 -11.83 13.93
N VAL A 265 -1.86 -12.21 14.40
CA VAL A 265 -1.60 -12.53 15.80
C VAL A 265 -1.85 -11.34 16.72
N PHE A 266 -1.43 -10.13 16.34
CA PHE A 266 -1.60 -8.90 17.11
C PHE A 266 -2.83 -8.08 16.67
N ASN A 267 -3.82 -8.75 16.10
CA ASN A 267 -5.17 -8.20 15.86
C ASN A 267 -5.15 -6.99 14.92
N THR A 268 -4.45 -7.09 13.81
CA THR A 268 -4.48 -6.10 12.73
C THR A 268 -4.51 -6.79 11.36
N PHE A 269 -4.48 -6.01 10.30
CA PHE A 269 -4.72 -6.44 8.93
C PHE A 269 -3.40 -6.75 8.19
N PRO A 270 -3.45 -7.45 7.04
CA PRO A 270 -2.26 -7.79 6.26
C PRO A 270 -1.34 -6.60 6.03
N ASN A 271 -0.05 -6.81 6.24
CA ASN A 271 0.98 -5.81 6.02
C ASN A 271 1.79 -6.11 4.75
N THR A 272 2.30 -5.05 4.11
CA THR A 272 3.19 -5.14 2.94
C THR A 272 4.20 -4.00 2.95
N THR A 273 5.16 -4.07 2.05
CA THR A 273 6.11 -2.99 1.79
C THR A 273 5.42 -1.79 1.14
N PHE A 274 5.59 -0.59 1.71
CA PHE A 274 5.04 0.64 1.14
C PHE A 274 5.94 1.23 0.06
N GLY A 275 5.57 1.00 -1.20
CA GLY A 275 6.28 1.52 -2.38
C GLY A 275 6.37 3.05 -2.43
N GLN A 276 5.43 3.77 -1.79
CA GLN A 276 5.44 5.22 -1.67
C GLN A 276 6.73 5.75 -1.01
N ASN A 277 7.34 4.98 -0.12
CA ASN A 277 8.61 5.34 0.53
C ASN A 277 9.78 5.41 -0.46
N ASN A 278 9.72 4.68 -1.55
CA ASN A 278 10.73 4.76 -2.62
C ASN A 278 10.79 6.16 -3.22
N GLY A 279 9.64 6.84 -3.34
CA GLY A 279 9.57 8.25 -3.75
C GLY A 279 10.28 9.18 -2.76
N VAL A 280 10.12 8.94 -1.45
CA VAL A 280 10.80 9.73 -0.41
C VAL A 280 12.31 9.51 -0.47
N ILE A 281 12.76 8.26 -0.60
CA ILE A 281 14.20 7.93 -0.73
C ILE A 281 14.79 8.58 -1.98
N GLN A 282 14.10 8.50 -3.12
CA GLN A 282 14.53 9.12 -4.37
C GLN A 282 14.69 10.64 -4.25
N LEU A 283 13.76 11.27 -3.57
CA LEU A 283 13.73 12.74 -3.42
C LEU A 283 14.74 13.26 -2.39
N THR A 284 14.93 12.56 -1.28
CA THR A 284 15.82 12.97 -0.20
C THR A 284 17.26 12.47 -0.38
N GLY A 285 17.46 11.43 -1.18
CA GLY A 285 18.73 10.72 -1.29
C GLY A 285 19.11 9.93 -0.02
N ILE A 286 18.20 9.84 0.95
CA ILE A 286 18.48 9.19 2.25
C ILE A 286 18.05 7.71 2.17
N ALA A 287 19.04 6.82 1.99
CA ALA A 287 18.87 5.38 1.90
C ALA A 287 19.48 4.62 3.12
N SER A 288 19.76 5.34 4.20
CA SER A 288 20.44 4.76 5.37
C SER A 288 19.51 3.84 6.15
N ARG A 289 19.95 2.61 6.43
CA ARG A 289 19.22 1.66 7.31
C ARG A 289 18.93 2.22 8.70
N LYS A 290 19.76 3.15 9.20
CA LYS A 290 19.53 3.81 10.50
C LYS A 290 18.16 4.50 10.52
N VAL A 291 17.77 5.14 9.40
CA VAL A 291 16.46 5.79 9.29
C VAL A 291 15.32 4.78 9.41
N GLY A 292 15.44 3.60 8.79
CA GLY A 292 14.47 2.53 8.95
C GLY A 292 14.28 2.09 10.42
N PHE A 293 15.37 2.02 11.20
CA PHE A 293 15.28 1.70 12.63
C PHE A 293 14.64 2.82 13.45
N TYR A 294 14.93 4.09 13.13
CA TYR A 294 14.27 5.22 13.81
C TYR A 294 12.76 5.21 13.52
N VAL A 295 12.36 5.01 12.27
CA VAL A 295 10.94 4.91 11.89
C VAL A 295 10.28 3.73 12.60
N ALA A 296 10.92 2.56 12.63
CA ALA A 296 10.42 1.38 13.33
C ALA A 296 10.24 1.65 14.84
N GLY A 297 11.24 2.26 15.47
CA GLY A 297 11.17 2.64 16.88
C GLY A 297 10.06 3.64 17.18
N MET A 298 9.88 4.65 16.32
CA MET A 298 8.79 5.62 16.46
C MET A 298 7.42 4.96 16.31
N PHE A 299 7.22 4.06 15.35
CA PHE A 299 5.95 3.35 15.19
C PHE A 299 5.65 2.49 16.41
N ILE A 300 6.62 1.71 16.90
CA ILE A 300 6.45 0.91 18.11
C ILE A 300 6.14 1.80 19.31
N PHE A 301 6.86 2.92 19.48
CA PHE A 301 6.62 3.83 20.60
C PHE A 301 5.21 4.44 20.55
N ILE A 302 4.80 4.95 19.41
CA ILE A 302 3.48 5.58 19.23
C ILE A 302 2.35 4.55 19.41
N SER A 303 2.58 3.28 19.05
CA SER A 303 1.57 2.23 19.16
C SER A 303 1.08 1.96 20.58
N PHE A 304 1.90 2.25 21.58
CA PHE A 304 1.49 2.10 22.99
C PHE A 304 0.48 3.15 23.46
N PHE A 305 0.22 4.19 22.66
CA PHE A 305 -0.70 5.28 23.02
C PHE A 305 -1.99 5.23 22.18
N PRO A 306 -3.05 4.55 22.61
CA PRO A 306 -4.32 4.48 21.89
C PRO A 306 -4.96 5.84 21.63
N VAL A 307 -4.60 6.84 22.40
CA VAL A 307 -5.03 8.23 22.18
C VAL A 307 -4.66 8.72 20.77
N VAL A 308 -3.51 8.30 20.22
CA VAL A 308 -3.14 8.64 18.83
C VAL A 308 -4.14 8.03 17.84
N GLY A 309 -4.51 6.76 18.03
CA GLY A 309 -5.56 6.11 17.26
C GLY A 309 -6.93 6.80 17.41
N GLY A 310 -7.24 7.23 18.62
CA GLY A 310 -8.45 8.01 18.93
C GLY A 310 -8.49 9.36 18.19
N ILE A 311 -7.38 10.09 18.18
CA ILE A 311 -7.25 11.35 17.42
C ILE A 311 -7.42 11.10 15.92
N LEU A 312 -6.80 10.06 15.38
CA LEU A 312 -6.94 9.70 13.96
C LEU A 312 -8.38 9.27 13.63
N LYS A 313 -9.06 8.60 14.55
CA LYS A 313 -10.49 8.26 14.42
C LYS A 313 -11.37 9.51 14.40
N ALA A 314 -11.02 10.54 15.16
CA ALA A 314 -11.78 11.79 15.25
C ALA A 314 -11.70 12.65 13.98
N ILE A 315 -10.78 12.36 13.06
CA ILE A 315 -10.68 13.09 11.77
C ILE A 315 -11.99 12.94 11.00
N PRO A 316 -12.64 14.05 10.58
CA PRO A 316 -13.92 14.00 9.88
C PRO A 316 -13.84 13.23 8.57
N LYS A 317 -14.86 12.46 8.25
CA LYS A 317 -14.91 11.63 7.04
C LYS A 317 -14.65 12.42 5.74
N PRO A 318 -15.24 13.62 5.51
CA PRO A 318 -14.94 14.39 4.32
C PRO A 318 -13.46 14.78 4.18
N VAL A 319 -12.79 15.06 5.32
CA VAL A 319 -11.36 15.39 5.33
C VAL A 319 -10.53 14.16 4.93
N LEU A 320 -10.84 13.00 5.53
CA LEU A 320 -10.22 11.73 5.16
C LEU A 320 -10.48 11.41 3.69
N GLY A 321 -11.70 11.59 3.21
CA GLY A 321 -12.09 11.33 1.83
C GLY A 321 -11.30 12.17 0.82
N GLY A 322 -11.14 13.48 1.07
CA GLY A 322 -10.33 14.35 0.23
C GLY A 322 -8.85 13.91 0.16
N ALA A 323 -8.29 13.49 1.29
CA ALA A 323 -6.91 13.01 1.36
C ALA A 323 -6.72 11.62 0.71
N THR A 324 -7.60 10.66 1.04
CA THR A 324 -7.50 9.28 0.53
C THR A 324 -7.82 9.20 -0.95
N LEU A 325 -8.71 10.03 -1.48
CA LEU A 325 -8.99 10.08 -2.92
C LEU A 325 -7.74 10.42 -3.73
N VAL A 326 -6.97 11.44 -3.31
CA VAL A 326 -5.70 11.78 -3.95
C VAL A 326 -4.71 10.63 -3.82
N MET A 327 -4.60 10.03 -2.64
CA MET A 327 -3.67 8.94 -2.38
C MET A 327 -3.97 7.71 -3.25
N PHE A 328 -5.23 7.29 -3.35
CA PHE A 328 -5.63 6.15 -4.16
C PHE A 328 -5.48 6.41 -5.65
N ALA A 329 -5.81 7.63 -6.11
CA ALA A 329 -5.53 8.05 -7.48
C ALA A 329 -4.03 8.01 -7.81
N MET A 330 -3.17 8.41 -6.87
CA MET A 330 -1.71 8.32 -7.04
C MET A 330 -1.21 6.88 -7.11
N VAL A 331 -1.81 5.95 -6.38
CA VAL A 331 -1.53 4.49 -6.51
C VAL A 331 -1.90 4.02 -7.91
N ALA A 332 -3.11 4.37 -8.41
CA ALA A 332 -3.53 4.02 -9.77
C ALA A 332 -2.55 4.56 -10.84
N VAL A 333 -2.14 5.83 -10.69
CA VAL A 333 -1.13 6.46 -11.59
C VAL A 333 0.22 5.76 -11.49
N GLY A 334 0.61 5.26 -10.30
CA GLY A 334 1.82 4.45 -10.12
C GLY A 334 1.79 3.18 -10.97
N GLY A 335 0.66 2.46 -10.95
CA GLY A 335 0.43 1.31 -11.83
C GLY A 335 0.46 1.67 -13.32
N LEU A 336 -0.21 2.77 -13.71
CA LEU A 336 -0.18 3.27 -15.09
C LEU A 336 1.22 3.65 -15.57
N LYS A 337 2.05 4.25 -14.70
CA LYS A 337 3.45 4.54 -15.03
C LYS A 337 4.25 3.26 -15.28
N LEU A 338 4.00 2.22 -14.48
CA LEU A 338 4.63 0.93 -14.69
C LEU A 338 4.19 0.30 -16.03
N LEU A 339 2.90 0.37 -16.37
CA LEU A 339 2.39 -0.04 -17.67
C LEU A 339 3.02 0.74 -18.83
N ALA A 340 3.15 2.05 -18.68
CA ALA A 340 3.75 2.92 -19.69
C ALA A 340 5.26 2.65 -19.89
N SER A 341 5.95 2.13 -18.90
CA SER A 341 7.35 1.72 -19.01
C SER A 341 7.55 0.40 -19.77
N TYR A 342 6.46 -0.34 -19.96
CA TYR A 342 6.42 -1.57 -20.75
C TYR A 342 5.95 -1.25 -22.18
N ALA A 343 6.60 -1.85 -23.18
CA ALA A 343 6.18 -1.66 -24.58
C ALA A 343 4.79 -2.27 -24.78
N LEU A 344 3.75 -1.40 -24.82
CA LEU A 344 2.36 -1.80 -25.04
C LEU A 344 2.15 -2.15 -26.52
N ASP A 345 2.54 -3.38 -26.91
CA ASP A 345 2.19 -3.93 -28.20
C ASP A 345 0.68 -4.29 -28.27
N ARG A 346 0.22 -4.76 -29.42
CA ARG A 346 -1.18 -5.16 -29.62
C ARG A 346 -1.65 -6.20 -28.59
N ARG A 347 -0.77 -7.13 -28.20
CA ARG A 347 -1.06 -8.19 -27.25
C ARG A 347 -1.20 -7.65 -25.82
N SER A 348 -0.20 -6.92 -25.35
CA SER A 348 -0.21 -6.34 -24.02
C SER A 348 -1.32 -5.31 -23.83
N SER A 349 -1.63 -4.52 -24.85
CA SER A 349 -2.78 -3.61 -24.85
C SER A 349 -4.11 -4.34 -24.69
N LEU A 350 -4.29 -5.49 -25.38
CA LEU A 350 -5.50 -6.31 -25.24
C LEU A 350 -5.61 -6.90 -23.83
N ILE A 351 -4.51 -7.43 -23.29
CA ILE A 351 -4.48 -7.96 -21.92
C ILE A 351 -4.86 -6.88 -20.91
N THR A 352 -4.26 -5.70 -21.04
CA THR A 352 -4.55 -4.56 -20.16
C THR A 352 -6.01 -4.12 -20.24
N ALA A 353 -6.55 -3.99 -21.46
CA ALA A 353 -7.93 -3.60 -21.68
C ALA A 353 -8.92 -4.61 -21.07
N CYS A 354 -8.72 -5.90 -21.30
CA CYS A 354 -9.58 -6.94 -20.74
C CYS A 354 -9.48 -7.00 -19.22
N ALA A 355 -8.27 -6.94 -18.66
CA ALA A 355 -8.06 -7.04 -17.22
C ALA A 355 -8.61 -5.84 -16.45
N LEU A 356 -8.36 -4.62 -16.90
CA LEU A 356 -8.93 -3.41 -16.29
C LEU A 356 -10.45 -3.33 -16.54
N GLY A 357 -10.91 -3.76 -17.72
CA GLY A 357 -12.35 -3.88 -18.02
C GLY A 357 -13.06 -4.81 -17.05
N MET A 358 -12.48 -5.98 -16.73
CA MET A 358 -13.02 -6.89 -15.72
C MET A 358 -13.04 -6.27 -14.33
N ALA A 359 -11.95 -5.59 -13.91
CA ALA A 359 -11.91 -4.91 -12.62
C ALA A 359 -13.02 -3.87 -12.46
N ILE A 360 -13.16 -2.98 -13.45
CA ILE A 360 -14.15 -1.91 -13.44
C ILE A 360 -15.57 -2.49 -13.60
N GLY A 361 -15.74 -3.48 -14.49
CA GLY A 361 -17.02 -4.12 -14.73
C GLY A 361 -17.60 -4.74 -13.46
N VAL A 362 -16.79 -5.48 -12.70
CA VAL A 362 -17.20 -6.08 -11.42
C VAL A 362 -17.52 -5.03 -10.36
N MET A 363 -16.82 -3.91 -10.35
CA MET A 363 -17.12 -2.80 -9.43
C MET A 363 -18.47 -2.14 -9.74
N MET A 364 -18.82 -2.04 -11.03
CA MET A 364 -20.04 -1.34 -11.47
C MET A 364 -21.28 -2.24 -11.48
N VAL A 365 -21.09 -3.53 -11.75
CA VAL A 365 -22.19 -4.49 -11.90
C VAL A 365 -21.84 -5.80 -11.18
N PRO A 366 -21.73 -5.80 -9.84
CA PRO A 366 -21.40 -7.00 -9.07
C PRO A 366 -22.45 -8.12 -9.23
N GLU A 367 -23.70 -7.76 -9.48
CA GLU A 367 -24.83 -8.69 -9.67
C GLU A 367 -24.65 -9.60 -10.88
N ALA A 368 -23.82 -9.21 -11.85
CA ALA A 368 -23.50 -10.04 -13.02
C ALA A 368 -22.87 -11.41 -12.63
N LEU A 369 -22.34 -11.50 -11.41
CA LEU A 369 -21.69 -12.71 -10.89
C LEU A 369 -22.59 -13.56 -10.00
N ASP A 370 -23.86 -13.20 -9.80
CA ASP A 370 -24.77 -13.84 -8.84
C ASP A 370 -25.06 -15.32 -9.12
N GLN A 371 -25.01 -15.72 -10.39
CA GLN A 371 -25.25 -17.10 -10.80
C GLN A 371 -24.02 -18.02 -10.68
N LEU A 372 -22.86 -17.47 -10.32
CA LEU A 372 -21.64 -18.24 -10.18
C LEU A 372 -21.61 -19.02 -8.85
N PRO A 373 -20.90 -20.16 -8.79
CA PRO A 373 -20.62 -20.83 -7.52
C PRO A 373 -19.98 -19.87 -6.51
N LEU A 374 -20.33 -19.97 -5.23
CA LEU A 374 -19.96 -19.03 -4.19
C LEU A 374 -18.45 -18.73 -4.12
N TRP A 375 -17.62 -19.77 -4.23
CA TRP A 375 -16.17 -19.63 -4.22
C TRP A 375 -15.65 -18.81 -5.41
N LEU A 376 -16.22 -19.01 -6.61
CA LEU A 376 -15.82 -18.27 -7.81
C LEU A 376 -16.34 -16.83 -7.78
N LYS A 377 -17.59 -16.66 -7.32
CA LYS A 377 -18.19 -15.33 -7.09
C LYS A 377 -17.32 -14.50 -6.16
N ASN A 378 -16.93 -15.03 -5.00
CA ASN A 378 -16.11 -14.32 -4.03
C ASN A 378 -14.73 -13.92 -4.59
N VAL A 379 -14.12 -14.80 -5.39
CA VAL A 379 -12.85 -14.51 -6.08
C VAL A 379 -12.99 -13.37 -7.08
N LEU A 380 -14.02 -13.41 -7.90
CA LEU A 380 -14.23 -12.42 -8.97
C LEU A 380 -14.84 -11.11 -8.47
N LEU A 381 -15.54 -11.09 -7.34
CA LEU A 381 -16.07 -9.86 -6.74
C LEU A 381 -14.97 -8.88 -6.32
N SER A 382 -13.76 -9.36 -6.03
CA SER A 382 -12.63 -8.47 -5.78
C SER A 382 -12.08 -7.93 -7.11
N PRO A 383 -12.10 -6.61 -7.35
CA PRO A 383 -11.59 -6.02 -8.58
C PRO A 383 -10.11 -6.35 -8.83
N VAL A 384 -9.33 -6.43 -7.74
CA VAL A 384 -7.89 -6.74 -7.79
C VAL A 384 -7.66 -8.18 -8.27
N THR A 385 -8.39 -9.14 -7.70
CA THR A 385 -8.26 -10.55 -8.10
C THR A 385 -8.79 -10.78 -9.51
N SER A 386 -9.90 -10.13 -9.88
CA SER A 386 -10.48 -10.20 -11.22
C SER A 386 -9.50 -9.69 -12.28
N ALA A 387 -8.90 -8.51 -12.05
CA ALA A 387 -7.89 -7.96 -12.95
C ALA A 387 -6.65 -8.85 -13.03
N GLY A 388 -6.13 -9.26 -11.86
CA GLY A 388 -4.91 -10.05 -11.78
C GLY A 388 -5.05 -11.42 -12.45
N LEU A 389 -6.14 -12.14 -12.17
CA LEU A 389 -6.42 -13.42 -12.83
C LEU A 389 -6.60 -13.27 -14.33
N THR A 390 -7.37 -12.28 -14.79
CA THR A 390 -7.56 -12.03 -16.21
C THR A 390 -6.23 -11.72 -16.88
N ALA A 391 -5.40 -10.87 -16.26
CA ALA A 391 -4.08 -10.55 -16.80
C ALA A 391 -3.18 -11.78 -16.91
N VAL A 392 -3.09 -12.59 -15.85
CA VAL A 392 -2.24 -13.79 -15.83
C VAL A 392 -2.74 -14.84 -16.82
N ILE A 393 -4.03 -15.11 -16.86
CA ILE A 393 -4.63 -16.10 -17.79
C ILE A 393 -4.38 -15.68 -19.23
N LEU A 394 -4.63 -14.43 -19.58
CA LEU A 394 -4.41 -13.93 -20.94
C LEU A 394 -2.93 -13.87 -21.31
N ASP A 395 -2.06 -13.53 -20.34
CA ASP A 395 -0.62 -13.51 -20.58
C ASP A 395 -0.03 -14.92 -20.83
N LEU A 396 -0.63 -15.94 -20.21
CA LEU A 396 -0.22 -17.34 -20.44
C LEU A 396 -0.84 -17.96 -21.69
N THR A 397 -2.04 -17.55 -22.10
CA THR A 397 -2.81 -18.19 -23.16
C THR A 397 -2.65 -17.53 -24.53
N LEU A 398 -2.47 -16.20 -24.57
CA LEU A 398 -2.36 -15.50 -25.85
C LEU A 398 -1.01 -15.80 -26.54
N PRO A 399 -1.02 -16.21 -27.81
CA PRO A 399 0.19 -16.45 -28.58
C PRO A 399 0.98 -15.14 -28.78
N GLY A 400 2.30 -15.20 -28.84
CA GLY A 400 3.14 -14.07 -29.21
C GLY A 400 4.02 -13.49 -28.09
N ALA A 401 4.18 -14.19 -26.96
CA ALA A 401 5.23 -13.85 -26.01
C ALA A 401 6.63 -14.04 -26.60
N LYS A 402 7.04 -13.16 -27.52
CA LYS A 402 8.46 -13.00 -27.81
C LYS A 402 9.14 -12.55 -26.53
N LYS A 403 10.19 -13.28 -26.13
CA LYS A 403 11.13 -12.88 -25.09
C LYS A 403 11.54 -11.43 -25.38
N THR A 404 10.97 -10.48 -24.66
CA THR A 404 11.61 -9.19 -24.50
C THR A 404 12.74 -9.44 -23.50
N THR A 405 13.87 -9.90 -24.02
CA THR A 405 15.15 -9.65 -23.38
C THR A 405 15.14 -8.15 -23.10
N CYS A 406 15.21 -7.77 -21.83
CA CYS A 406 15.69 -6.45 -21.48
C CYS A 406 17.01 -6.31 -22.23
N THR A 407 16.98 -5.58 -23.34
CA THR A 407 18.18 -5.13 -23.98
C THR A 407 18.95 -4.36 -22.93
N GLU A 408 20.16 -4.78 -22.68
CA GLU A 408 21.18 -4.08 -21.89
C GLU A 408 21.62 -2.77 -22.58
N ASP A 409 20.70 -2.07 -23.23
CA ASP A 409 20.89 -0.71 -23.72
C ASP A 409 20.28 0.28 -22.71
N SER A 410 20.83 0.26 -21.50
CA SER A 410 20.98 1.51 -20.78
C SER A 410 21.89 2.38 -21.67
N PRO A 411 21.47 3.60 -22.08
CA PRO A 411 22.40 4.51 -22.70
C PRO A 411 23.56 4.67 -21.70
N SER A 412 24.71 4.11 -22.08
CA SER A 412 25.97 4.41 -21.43
C SER A 412 26.07 5.93 -21.43
N VAL A 413 25.94 6.56 -20.28
CA VAL A 413 26.36 7.93 -20.07
C VAL A 413 27.87 7.90 -20.31
N THR A 414 28.24 8.07 -21.55
CA THR A 414 29.61 8.34 -21.94
C THR A 414 30.02 9.61 -21.21
N PRO A 415 31.07 9.59 -20.41
CA PRO A 415 31.58 10.83 -19.84
C PRO A 415 31.96 11.72 -21.05
N GLN A 416 31.26 12.85 -21.18
CA GLN A 416 31.62 13.87 -22.15
C GLN A 416 33.10 14.16 -21.96
N SER A 417 33.87 13.85 -23.01
CA SER A 417 35.25 14.20 -23.16
C SER A 417 35.41 15.68 -22.85
N LYS A 418 36.29 15.97 -21.91
CA LYS A 418 36.78 17.31 -21.60
C LYS A 418 37.13 18.04 -22.91
N GLU A 419 36.28 18.93 -23.33
CA GLU A 419 36.66 19.99 -24.27
C GLU A 419 37.67 20.85 -23.55
N LYS A 420 38.88 20.88 -24.08
CA LYS A 420 39.96 21.77 -23.68
C LYS A 420 39.51 23.21 -23.94
N SER A 421 39.11 23.94 -22.93
CA SER A 421 39.09 25.36 -22.98
C SER A 421 40.47 25.83 -22.52
N ASP A 422 41.29 26.28 -23.47
CA ASP A 422 42.46 27.12 -23.27
C ASP A 422 42.02 28.46 -22.70
N ASN A 423 42.03 28.60 -21.37
CA ASN A 423 42.08 29.86 -20.67
C ASN A 423 42.62 29.61 -19.28
N ALA A 424 43.94 29.66 -19.13
CA ALA A 424 44.64 29.64 -17.87
C ALA A 424 44.54 31.01 -17.21
N PRO A 425 44.12 31.16 -15.95
CA PRO A 425 44.33 32.39 -15.19
C PRO A 425 45.76 32.46 -14.69
N PRO A 426 46.31 33.69 -14.48
CA PRO A 426 47.72 33.91 -14.20
C PRO A 426 48.13 33.41 -12.81
N ARG A 427 49.32 32.78 -12.77
CA ARG A 427 49.99 32.33 -11.56
C ARG A 427 50.35 33.54 -10.66
N PHE A 428 49.80 33.58 -9.45
CA PHE A 428 50.34 34.41 -8.38
C PHE A 428 51.59 33.74 -7.83
N LYS A 429 52.71 34.49 -7.88
CA LYS A 429 53.99 34.17 -7.22
C LYS A 429 53.79 34.16 -5.71
N GLN A 430 54.17 33.08 -5.07
CA GLN A 430 54.47 33.09 -3.63
C GLN A 430 55.84 33.73 -3.45
N GLU A 431 55.89 34.90 -2.83
CA GLU A 431 57.08 35.43 -2.18
C GLU A 431 57.21 34.76 -0.81
N LYS A 432 58.37 34.14 -0.62
CA LYS A 432 58.92 33.77 0.68
C LYS A 432 59.52 35.04 1.28
N GLU A 433 59.13 35.35 2.50
CA GLU A 433 60.08 36.02 3.43
C GLU A 433 59.65 35.76 4.89
N ALA A 434 60.71 35.29 5.66
CA ALA A 434 61.02 35.34 7.08
C ALA A 434 60.06 34.80 8.11
#